data_1ca99a00a4092b3c88d1a6978dabcf4c
#
_entry.id   1ca99a00a4092b3c88d1a6978dabcf4c
#
_cell.length_a   1.000
_cell.length_b   1.000
_cell.length_c   1.000
_cell.angle_alpha   90.00
_cell.angle_beta   90.00
_cell.angle_gamma   90.00
#
_symmetry.space_group_name_H-M   'P 1'
#
loop_
_entity.id
_entity.type
_entity.pdbx_description
1 polymer ?
#
loop_
_entity_poly.entity_id
_entity_poly.type
_entity_poly.pdbx_seq_one_letter_code
_entity_poly.pdbx_strand_id
1 'polypeptide(L)'
;MKMRLVLIGFSMLTLAACAVEREKYADELNLLLNTQTESDIVELWGSPYSTCQIKDQRVLTWTNRRPKCETALTIDADQLVVGWHFEGNGCE
;
A
#
# COMPACT_ATOMS: atom_id res chain seq x y z
N MET A 1 30.31 -15.21 -21.28
CA MET A 1 28.86 -15.23 -21.44
C MET A 1 28.16 -15.87 -20.27
N LYS A 2 28.55 -17.09 -19.90
CA LYS A 2 27.91 -17.79 -18.77
C LYS A 2 28.07 -17.04 -17.45
N MET A 3 29.23 -16.43 -17.22
CA MET A 3 29.45 -15.65 -16.00
C MET A 3 28.54 -14.43 -15.92
N ARG A 4 28.28 -13.80 -17.07
CA ARG A 4 27.37 -12.66 -17.14
C ARG A 4 25.97 -13.06 -16.73
N LEU A 5 25.48 -14.19 -17.21
CA LEU A 5 24.16 -14.69 -16.87
C LEU A 5 24.05 -14.99 -15.38
N VAL A 6 25.09 -15.56 -14.79
CA VAL A 6 25.09 -15.87 -13.36
C VAL A 6 25.02 -14.59 -12.54
N LEU A 7 25.79 -13.56 -12.91
CA LEU A 7 25.76 -12.27 -12.21
C LEU A 7 24.38 -11.61 -12.30
N ILE A 8 23.77 -11.65 -13.47
CA ILE A 8 22.43 -11.10 -13.66
C ILE A 8 21.42 -11.85 -12.81
N GLY A 9 21.52 -13.17 -12.77
CA GLY A 9 20.65 -13.99 -11.95
C GLY A 9 20.77 -13.66 -10.47
N PHE A 10 21.97 -13.42 -9.99
CA PHE A 10 22.20 -13.05 -8.61
C PHE A 10 21.58 -11.69 -8.28
N SER A 11 21.72 -10.71 -9.16
CA SER A 11 21.09 -9.38 -8.98
C SER A 11 19.58 -9.50 -8.94
N MET A 12 19.00 -10.33 -9.78
CA MET A 12 17.56 -10.54 -9.82
C MET A 12 17.04 -11.14 -8.50
N LEU A 13 17.79 -12.06 -7.90
CA LEU A 13 17.40 -12.63 -6.61
C LEU A 13 17.37 -11.58 -5.51
N THR A 14 18.33 -10.66 -5.51
CA THR A 14 18.34 -9.56 -4.52
C THR A 14 17.14 -8.66 -4.70
N LEU A 15 16.81 -8.30 -5.94
CA LEU A 15 15.64 -7.47 -6.23
C LEU A 15 14.35 -8.20 -5.87
N ALA A 16 14.28 -9.50 -6.13
CA ALA A 16 13.10 -10.28 -5.79
C ALA A 16 12.83 -10.30 -4.29
N ALA A 17 13.87 -10.34 -3.45
CA ALA A 17 13.71 -10.32 -2.01
C ALA A 17 13.06 -9.01 -1.54
N CYS A 18 13.51 -7.87 -2.06
CA CYS A 18 12.91 -6.58 -1.74
C CYS A 18 11.46 -6.51 -2.22
N ALA A 19 11.20 -7.02 -3.42
CA ALA A 19 9.85 -7.03 -3.98
C ALA A 19 8.90 -7.87 -3.14
N VAL A 20 9.37 -8.99 -2.60
CA VAL A 20 8.52 -9.87 -1.77
C VAL A 20 8.05 -9.14 -0.51
N GLU A 21 8.91 -8.35 0.14
CA GLU A 21 8.51 -7.60 1.32
C GLU A 21 7.46 -6.53 1.00
N ARG A 22 7.62 -5.82 -0.12
CA ARG A 22 6.63 -4.85 -0.55
C ARG A 22 5.31 -5.53 -0.91
N GLU A 23 5.38 -6.70 -1.53
CA GLU A 23 4.19 -7.46 -1.90
C GLU A 23 3.38 -7.88 -0.68
N LYS A 24 4.04 -8.20 0.44
CA LYS A 24 3.31 -8.57 1.66
C LYS A 24 2.41 -7.43 2.14
N TYR A 25 2.92 -6.20 2.13
CA TYR A 25 2.11 -5.07 2.54
C TYR A 25 1.02 -4.78 1.51
N ALA A 26 1.35 -4.88 0.23
CA ALA A 26 0.36 -4.73 -0.84
C ALA A 26 -0.74 -5.78 -0.72
N ASP A 27 -0.39 -7.03 -0.38
CA ASP A 27 -1.38 -8.09 -0.19
C ASP A 27 -2.31 -7.77 0.97
N GLU A 28 -1.78 -7.24 2.09
CA GLU A 28 -2.61 -6.81 3.20
C GLU A 28 -3.60 -5.73 2.75
N LEU A 29 -3.13 -4.75 1.97
CA LEU A 29 -4.00 -3.68 1.49
C LEU A 29 -5.02 -4.20 0.48
N ASN A 30 -4.64 -5.17 -0.35
CA ASN A 30 -5.56 -5.77 -1.31
C ASN A 30 -6.74 -6.47 -0.63
N LEU A 31 -6.55 -6.99 0.57
CA LEU A 31 -7.65 -7.62 1.33
C LEU A 31 -8.72 -6.62 1.74
N LEU A 32 -8.40 -5.32 1.75
CA LEU A 32 -9.35 -4.28 2.11
C LEU A 32 -10.28 -3.91 0.96
N LEU A 33 -9.87 -4.20 -0.28
CA LEU A 33 -10.59 -3.76 -1.47
C LEU A 33 -11.98 -4.38 -1.53
N ASN A 34 -12.99 -3.52 -1.66
CA ASN A 34 -14.39 -3.90 -1.81
C ASN A 34 -14.95 -4.73 -0.66
N THR A 35 -14.24 -4.81 0.48
CA THR A 35 -14.67 -5.57 1.65
C THR A 35 -14.78 -4.69 2.89
N GLN A 36 -13.95 -3.67 3.00
CA GLN A 36 -13.92 -2.81 4.19
C GLN A 36 -14.50 -1.44 3.86
N THR A 37 -15.25 -0.89 4.82
CA THR A 37 -15.78 0.47 4.69
C THR A 37 -14.84 1.47 5.33
N GLU A 38 -15.07 2.76 5.08
CA GLU A 38 -14.32 3.82 5.73
C GLU A 38 -14.42 3.68 7.26
N SER A 39 -15.61 3.42 7.78
CA SER A 39 -15.81 3.27 9.23
C SER A 39 -14.96 2.13 9.79
N ASP A 40 -14.89 1.01 9.09
CA ASP A 40 -14.08 -0.13 9.51
C ASP A 40 -12.62 0.26 9.61
N ILE A 41 -12.12 0.99 8.62
CA ILE A 41 -10.71 1.39 8.58
C ILE A 41 -10.41 2.41 9.67
N VAL A 42 -11.27 3.40 9.87
CA VAL A 42 -11.06 4.41 10.91
C VAL A 42 -11.07 3.76 12.30
N GLU A 43 -11.92 2.77 12.51
CA GLU A 43 -11.96 2.04 13.76
C GLU A 43 -10.66 1.28 14.03
N LEU A 44 -10.07 0.69 12.99
CA LEU A 44 -8.83 -0.08 13.10
C LEU A 44 -7.57 0.79 13.12
N TRP A 45 -7.53 1.83 12.30
CA TRP A 45 -6.32 2.62 12.06
C TRP A 45 -6.34 3.99 12.73
N GLY A 46 -7.49 4.41 13.24
CA GLY A 46 -7.65 5.76 13.76
C GLY A 46 -7.97 6.75 12.66
N SER A 47 -8.05 8.03 13.04
CA SER A 47 -8.34 9.09 12.09
C SER A 47 -7.21 9.27 11.09
N PRO A 48 -7.54 9.52 9.81
CA PRO A 48 -6.49 9.74 8.82
C PRO A 48 -5.76 11.07 9.06
N TYR A 49 -4.51 11.11 8.63
CA TYR A 49 -3.69 12.32 8.68
C TYR A 49 -4.26 13.41 7.76
N SER A 50 -4.74 13.00 6.58
CA SER A 50 -5.34 13.94 5.63
C SER A 50 -6.45 13.27 4.83
N THR A 51 -7.36 14.10 4.33
CA THR A 51 -8.47 13.68 3.49
C THR A 51 -8.55 14.59 2.28
N CYS A 52 -8.69 14.02 1.09
CA CYS A 52 -8.81 14.77 -0.15
C CYS A 52 -10.02 14.28 -0.92
N GLN A 53 -10.90 15.21 -1.31
CA GLN A 53 -12.09 14.89 -2.11
C GLN A 53 -11.75 15.04 -3.58
N ILE A 54 -11.97 14.00 -4.36
CA ILE A 54 -11.76 14.02 -5.81
C ILE A 54 -13.04 13.50 -6.47
N LYS A 55 -13.87 14.44 -6.96
CA LYS A 55 -15.18 14.11 -7.51
C LYS A 55 -16.04 13.41 -6.45
N ASP A 56 -16.50 12.19 -6.70
CA ASP A 56 -17.31 11.43 -5.78
C ASP A 56 -16.49 10.45 -4.93
N GLN A 57 -15.16 10.53 -5.02
CA GLN A 57 -14.26 9.69 -4.25
C GLN A 57 -13.48 10.51 -3.23
N ARG A 58 -13.03 9.86 -2.17
CA ARG A 58 -12.17 10.48 -1.18
C ARG A 58 -10.91 9.67 -1.03
N VAL A 59 -9.78 10.36 -0.86
CA VAL A 59 -8.50 9.72 -0.61
C VAL A 59 -8.11 10.06 0.83
N LEU A 60 -7.98 9.03 1.65
CA LEU A 60 -7.62 9.15 3.06
C LEU A 60 -6.19 8.67 3.23
N THR A 61 -5.35 9.46 3.87
CA THR A 61 -3.94 9.15 4.04
C THR A 61 -3.60 8.99 5.52
N TRP A 62 -2.90 7.91 5.83
CA TRP A 62 -2.39 7.64 7.18
C TRP A 62 -0.87 7.62 7.15
N THR A 63 -0.24 8.11 8.23
CA THR A 63 1.21 8.09 8.38
C THR A 63 1.65 7.21 9.53
N ASN A 64 0.70 6.54 10.19
CA ASN A 64 0.96 5.75 11.39
C ASN A 64 0.94 4.23 11.17
N ARG A 65 0.80 3.80 9.91
CA ARG A 65 0.71 2.36 9.63
C ARG A 65 2.08 1.70 9.62
N ARG A 66 3.07 2.40 9.07
CA ARG A 66 4.47 1.96 9.10
C ARG A 66 5.35 3.19 9.24
N PRO A 67 6.49 3.11 9.94
CA PRO A 67 7.42 4.24 10.04
C PRO A 67 7.88 4.69 8.66
N LYS A 68 7.92 5.99 8.42
CA LYS A 68 8.36 6.57 7.16
C LYS A 68 7.58 6.05 5.94
N CYS A 69 6.30 5.78 6.15
CA CYS A 69 5.42 5.28 5.09
C CYS A 69 4.08 6.00 5.17
N GLU A 70 3.66 6.58 4.05
CA GLU A 70 2.32 7.11 3.91
C GLU A 70 1.47 6.09 3.19
N THR A 71 0.33 5.74 3.77
CA THR A 71 -0.62 4.80 3.18
C THR A 71 -1.90 5.55 2.86
N ALA A 72 -2.30 5.51 1.61
CA ALA A 72 -3.52 6.17 1.14
C ALA A 72 -4.54 5.14 0.67
N LEU A 73 -5.79 5.33 1.07
CA LEU A 73 -6.91 4.51 0.63
C LEU A 73 -7.89 5.39 -0.13
N THR A 74 -8.40 4.88 -1.24
CA THR A 74 -9.44 5.54 -2.00
C THR A 74 -10.78 4.95 -1.59
N ILE A 75 -11.71 5.83 -1.21
CA ILE A 75 -13.06 5.47 -0.75
C ILE A 75 -14.04 5.95 -1.81
N ASP A 76 -14.94 5.07 -2.26
CA ASP A 76 -15.94 5.45 -3.26
C ASP A 76 -17.18 6.07 -2.63
N ALA A 77 -18.17 6.39 -3.45
CA ALA A 77 -19.43 7.00 -3.01
C ALA A 77 -20.22 6.07 -2.08
N ASP A 78 -20.00 4.77 -2.14
CA ASP A 78 -20.64 3.79 -1.27
C ASP A 78 -19.87 3.53 0.03
N GLN A 79 -18.84 4.34 0.30
CA GLN A 79 -18.01 4.26 1.50
C GLN A 79 -17.12 3.00 1.54
N LEU A 80 -16.86 2.37 0.41
CA LEU A 80 -16.01 1.20 0.32
C LEU A 80 -14.60 1.57 -0.12
N VAL A 81 -13.62 0.82 0.40
CA VAL A 81 -12.24 0.94 -0.04
C VAL A 81 -12.15 0.31 -1.43
N VAL A 82 -11.75 1.10 -2.42
CA VAL A 82 -11.66 0.64 -3.81
C VAL A 82 -10.26 0.78 -4.40
N GLY A 83 -9.33 1.37 -3.67
CA GLY A 83 -7.96 1.51 -4.13
C GLY A 83 -7.03 1.82 -2.98
N TRP A 84 -5.74 1.66 -3.22
CA TRP A 84 -4.73 1.98 -2.23
C TRP A 84 -3.44 2.42 -2.92
N HIS A 85 -2.63 3.16 -2.17
CA HIS A 85 -1.31 3.59 -2.61
C HIS A 85 -0.45 3.78 -1.38
N PHE A 86 0.84 3.51 -1.48
CA PHE A 86 1.76 3.84 -0.41
C PHE A 86 3.05 4.45 -0.97
N GLU A 87 3.66 5.33 -0.19
CA GLU A 87 4.91 5.99 -0.53
C GLU A 87 5.80 6.10 0.69
N GLY A 88 7.11 5.99 0.47
CA GLY A 88 8.09 6.15 1.52
C GLY A 88 9.03 4.96 1.63
N ASN A 89 10.11 5.16 2.35
CA ASN A 89 11.14 4.13 2.53
C ASN A 89 10.72 3.06 3.52
N GLY A 90 9.74 3.36 4.37
CA GLY A 90 9.30 2.45 5.43
C GLY A 90 8.13 1.56 5.04
N CYS A 91 7.71 1.58 3.77
CA CYS A 91 6.58 0.76 3.30
C CYS A 91 6.95 -0.69 3.04
N GLU A 92 8.19 -1.04 3.18
CA GLU A 92 8.69 -2.39 2.93
C GLU A 92 8.63 -3.27 4.19
#